data_756ec5d2ec8dfa047b8895162fb11652
#
_entry.id   756ec5d2ec8dfa047b8895162fb11652
#
_cell.length_a   1.000
_cell.length_b   1.000
_cell.length_c   1.000
_cell.angle_alpha   90.00
_cell.angle_beta   90.00
_cell.angle_gamma   90.00
#
_symmetry.space_group_name_H-M   'P 1'
#
loop_
_entity.id
_entity.type
_entity.pdbx_description
1 polymer ?
#
loop_
_entity_poly.entity_id
_entity_poly.type
_entity_poly.pdbx_seq_one_letter_code
_entity_poly.pdbx_strand_id
1 'polypeptide(L)' 'MTLEELEAYPRDVLTCQQIGPVLGANPYTIHLTARQRPYLLGFPVIVMGNRVRIPKAAFIRFMTGK' A
#
# COMPACT_ATOMS: atom_id res chain seq x y z
N MET A 1 -4.80 7.54 8.17
CA MET A 1 -3.54 7.24 8.87
C MET A 1 -2.41 8.06 8.27
N THR A 2 -1.44 8.39 9.09
CA THR A 2 -0.21 9.03 8.62
C THR A 2 0.87 7.97 8.40
N LEU A 3 1.97 8.37 7.77
CA LEU A 3 3.10 7.45 7.57
C LEU A 3 3.67 6.98 8.92
N GLU A 4 3.73 7.88 9.91
CA GLU A 4 4.18 7.51 11.24
C GLU A 4 3.31 6.45 11.88
N GLU A 5 2.00 6.56 11.71
CA GLU A 5 1.07 5.57 12.23
C GLU A 5 1.25 4.22 11.53
N LEU A 6 1.53 4.24 10.23
CA LEU A 6 1.82 3.01 9.50
C LEU A 6 3.12 2.35 9.96
N GLU A 7 4.14 3.16 10.26
CA GLU A 7 5.40 2.62 10.76
C GLU A 7 5.22 1.94 12.12
N ALA A 8 4.32 2.48 12.94
CA ALA A 8 4.02 1.92 14.27
C ALA A 8 3.01 0.77 14.21
N TYR A 9 2.39 0.53 13.06
CA TYR A 9 1.38 -0.50 12.90
C TYR A 9 2.01 -1.88 13.13
N PRO A 10 1.40 -2.74 13.97
CA PRO A 10 2.06 -3.98 14.41
C PRO A 10 2.07 -5.12 13.37
N ARG A 11 1.40 -4.96 12.25
CA ARG A 11 1.35 -6.00 11.23
C ARG A 11 2.31 -5.70 10.09
N ASP A 12 2.75 -6.76 9.41
CA ASP A 12 3.73 -6.67 8.33
C ASP A 12 3.11 -6.30 6.98
N VAL A 13 1.78 -6.36 6.87
CA VAL A 13 1.08 -6.02 5.63
C VAL A 13 0.02 -4.97 5.91
N LEU A 14 -0.22 -4.13 4.89
CA LEU A 14 -1.17 -3.04 4.94
C LEU A 14 -2.27 -3.28 3.92
N THR A 15 -3.39 -2.54 4.06
CA THR A 15 -4.49 -2.58 3.11
C THR A 15 -4.52 -1.30 2.29
N CYS A 16 -5.29 -1.32 1.18
CA CYS A 16 -5.47 -0.12 0.37
C CYS A 16 -6.13 1.00 1.16
N GLN A 17 -7.03 0.66 2.07
CA GLN A 17 -7.70 1.66 2.91
C GLN A 17 -6.73 2.36 3.86
N GLN A 18 -5.71 1.65 4.30
CA GLN A 18 -4.70 2.23 5.19
C GLN A 18 -3.74 3.15 4.45
N ILE A 19 -3.32 2.77 3.24
CA ILE A 19 -2.34 3.56 2.50
C ILE A 19 -2.95 4.69 1.68
N GLY A 20 -4.24 4.61 1.35
CA GLY A 20 -4.91 5.63 0.56
C GLY A 20 -4.73 7.03 1.09
N PRO A 21 -5.08 7.30 2.36
CA PRO A 21 -4.90 8.64 2.94
C PRO A 21 -3.46 9.12 2.95
N VAL A 22 -2.50 8.21 3.11
CA VAL A 22 -1.07 8.55 3.11
C VAL A 22 -0.62 9.00 1.72
N LEU A 23 -1.12 8.32 0.69
CA LEU A 23 -0.80 8.65 -0.70
C LEU A 23 -1.65 9.78 -1.25
N GLY A 24 -2.75 10.12 -0.57
CA GLY A 24 -3.72 11.06 -1.09
C GLY A 24 -4.51 10.50 -2.25
N ALA A 25 -4.73 9.19 -2.28
CA ALA A 25 -5.41 8.51 -3.36
C ALA A 25 -6.61 7.72 -2.86
N ASN A 26 -7.58 7.49 -3.75
CA ASN A 26 -8.75 6.70 -3.43
C ASN A 26 -8.35 5.22 -3.26
N PRO A 27 -8.71 4.57 -2.13
CA PRO A 27 -8.36 3.17 -1.90
C PRO A 27 -8.86 2.23 -2.99
N TYR A 28 -10.03 2.51 -3.56
CA TYR A 28 -10.58 1.69 -4.64
C TYR A 28 -9.71 1.76 -5.89
N THR A 29 -9.21 2.95 -6.22
CA THR A 29 -8.29 3.14 -7.34
C THR A 29 -7.00 2.37 -7.12
N ILE A 30 -6.47 2.41 -5.91
CA ILE A 30 -5.27 1.65 -5.56
C ILE A 30 -5.52 0.15 -5.74
N HIS A 31 -6.66 -0.32 -5.27
CA HIS A 31 -7.03 -1.72 -5.39
C HIS A 31 -7.11 -2.17 -6.85
N LEU A 32 -7.78 -1.38 -7.70
CA LEU A 32 -7.89 -1.70 -9.12
C LEU A 32 -6.52 -1.69 -9.81
N THR A 33 -5.72 -0.68 -9.51
CA THR A 33 -4.38 -0.57 -10.09
C THR A 33 -3.53 -1.76 -9.69
N ALA A 34 -3.59 -2.17 -8.43
CA ALA A 34 -2.83 -3.31 -7.94
C ALA A 34 -3.22 -4.60 -8.66
N ARG A 35 -4.49 -4.76 -8.98
CA ARG A 35 -4.96 -5.97 -9.65
C ARG A 35 -4.70 -5.98 -11.14
N GLN A 36 -4.79 -4.82 -11.79
CA GLN A 36 -4.69 -4.73 -13.25
C GLN A 36 -3.32 -4.29 -13.74
N ARG A 37 -2.72 -3.32 -13.05
CA ARG A 37 -1.45 -2.72 -13.47
C ARG A 37 -0.55 -2.42 -12.26
N PRO A 38 -0.13 -3.46 -11.52
CA PRO A 38 0.63 -3.23 -10.27
C PRO A 38 1.93 -2.46 -10.48
N TYR A 39 2.50 -2.51 -11.67
CA TYR A 39 3.74 -1.78 -11.97
C TYR A 39 3.57 -0.26 -11.92
N LEU A 40 2.34 0.26 -11.97
CA LEU A 40 2.09 1.69 -11.90
C LEU A 40 2.15 2.23 -10.48
N LEU A 41 2.12 1.35 -9.46
CA LEU A 41 2.11 1.78 -8.06
C LEU A 41 3.50 2.19 -7.56
N GLY A 42 4.56 1.66 -8.13
CA GLY A 42 5.92 1.99 -7.70
C GLY A 42 6.42 1.24 -6.48
N PHE A 43 5.57 0.40 -5.87
CA PHE A 43 5.94 -0.45 -4.75
C PHE A 43 5.32 -1.83 -4.95
N PRO A 44 5.93 -2.89 -4.37
CA PRO A 44 5.40 -4.24 -4.55
C PRO A 44 4.05 -4.42 -3.83
N VAL A 45 3.20 -5.24 -4.42
CA VAL A 45 1.90 -5.59 -3.85
C VAL A 45 1.71 -7.10 -3.93
N ILE A 46 0.90 -7.62 -3.01
CA ILE A 46 0.52 -9.03 -3.01
C ILE A 46 -0.96 -9.10 -3.36
N VAL A 47 -1.28 -9.77 -4.46
CA VAL A 47 -2.67 -9.91 -4.91
C VAL A 47 -3.07 -11.36 -4.77
N MET A 48 -4.10 -11.61 -3.98
CA MET A 48 -4.64 -12.95 -3.74
C MET A 48 -6.15 -12.90 -3.97
N GLY A 49 -6.57 -13.33 -5.17
CA GLY A 49 -7.97 -13.27 -5.56
C GLY A 49 -8.46 -11.82 -5.57
N ASN A 50 -9.44 -11.51 -4.74
CA ASN A 50 -9.97 -10.15 -4.63
C ASN A 50 -9.29 -9.33 -3.54
N ARG A 51 -8.28 -9.88 -2.89
CA ARG A 51 -7.59 -9.19 -1.80
C ARG A 51 -6.25 -8.66 -2.25
N VAL A 52 -5.99 -7.41 -1.89
CA VAL A 52 -4.71 -6.76 -2.16
C VAL A 52 -4.05 -6.45 -0.82
N ARG A 53 -2.81 -6.88 -0.66
CA ARG A 53 -2.01 -6.62 0.53
C ARG A 53 -0.74 -5.89 0.11
N ILE A 54 -0.31 -4.98 0.93
CA ILE A 54 0.89 -4.18 0.65
C ILE A 54 1.93 -4.49 1.74
N PRO A 55 3.12 -4.99 1.38
CA PRO A 55 4.18 -5.21 2.37
C PRO A 55 4.56 -3.89 3.02
N LYS A 56 4.43 -3.82 4.35
CA LYS A 56 4.66 -2.60 5.10
C LYS A 56 6.08 -2.06 4.89
N ALA A 57 7.09 -2.90 5.03
CA ALA A 57 8.48 -2.47 4.90
C ALA A 57 8.76 -1.89 3.52
N ALA A 58 8.26 -2.54 2.46
CA ALA A 58 8.46 -2.08 1.10
C ALA A 58 7.73 -0.75 0.85
N PHE A 59 6.52 -0.60 1.38
CA PHE A 59 5.77 0.64 1.24
C PHE A 59 6.47 1.80 1.94
N ILE A 60 6.93 1.59 3.17
CA ILE A 60 7.63 2.63 3.91
C ILE A 60 8.92 3.02 3.20
N ARG A 61 9.65 2.04 2.67
CA ARG A 61 10.86 2.31 1.89
C ARG A 61 10.53 3.16 0.66
N PHE A 62 9.46 2.85 -0.02
CA PHE A 62 9.00 3.64 -1.17
C PHE A 62 8.71 5.08 -0.76
N MET A 63 7.99 5.27 0.35
CA MET A 63 7.60 6.61 0.80
C MET A 63 8.77 7.44 1.31
N THR A 64 9.77 6.79 1.90
CA THR A 64 10.93 7.50 2.46
C THR A 64 12.11 7.59 1.51
N GLY A 65 12.08 6.87 0.41
CA GLY A 65 13.15 6.86 -0.57
C GLY A 65 14.41 6.12 -0.14
N LYS A 66 14.30 5.25 0.84
CA LYS A 66 15.45 4.52 1.37
C LYS A 66 15.53 3.08 0.93
#